data_0478b24b7e6f3f1f09904c4c53a31889
#
_entry.id   0478b24b7e6f3f1f09904c4c53a31889
#
_cell.length_a   1.000
_cell.length_b   1.000
_cell.length_c   1.000
_cell.angle_alpha   90.00
_cell.angle_beta   90.00
_cell.angle_gamma   90.00
#
_symmetry.space_group_name_H-M   'P 1'
#
loop_
_entity.id
_entity.type
_entity.pdbx_description
1 polymer ?
#
loop_
_entity_poly.entity_id
_entity_poly.type
_entity_poly.pdbx_seq_one_letter_code
_entity_poly.pdbx_strand_id
1 'polypeptide(L)'
;MKYQKIKNVEKPLSKIIFGCAIPVMIQGEDADELLDEVYAQGITTFDTAENYGLSETSLGHWLKNRGNREKVVIISKGCHPYDGRDRVTPENLKHDIEQSFERLGTDYIDIYLMHRDDLKVEPGSMVEILNEYHKAGKIGAFGGSNWTHQRIAEANQYAGEHGLIPFTVSSPNFGLCDQIGDPWGGGPGCVTISGPSNAEARAWYRDNQIPVLAYSSLGRGMFAGLVKSNDMEGAKKILDPNAVKGYCYPENFERLARAEQLAKEKDCTVPQIALAWILNQDFEVFPLVSAKKASRIASNAKALDIVLAKEEVEWLDLRRDRR
;
A
#
# COMPACT_ATOMS: atom_id res chain seq x y z
N MET A 1 -10.83 -2.95 15.34
CA MET A 1 -9.55 -2.72 14.60
C MET A 1 -8.39 -3.25 15.43
N LYS A 2 -7.32 -3.75 14.80
CA LYS A 2 -6.05 -4.11 15.45
C LYS A 2 -5.00 -3.06 15.10
N TYR A 3 -4.00 -2.88 15.98
CA TYR A 3 -2.96 -1.86 15.80
C TYR A 3 -1.59 -2.50 16.02
N GLN A 4 -0.58 -2.00 15.28
CA GLN A 4 0.79 -2.50 15.35
C GLN A 4 1.78 -1.34 15.32
N LYS A 5 2.77 -1.36 16.21
CA LYS A 5 3.90 -0.43 16.15
C LYS A 5 4.92 -0.89 15.11
N ILE A 6 5.47 0.06 14.38
CA ILE A 6 6.63 -0.15 13.51
C ILE A 6 7.78 0.76 13.94
N LYS A 7 8.98 0.45 13.51
CA LYS A 7 10.19 1.20 13.87
C LYS A 7 10.10 2.64 13.36
N ASN A 8 10.53 3.60 14.14
CA ASN A 8 10.57 5.04 13.84
C ASN A 8 9.18 5.69 13.61
N VAL A 9 8.10 5.06 14.04
CA VAL A 9 6.76 5.68 14.08
C VAL A 9 6.25 5.63 15.52
N GLU A 10 5.94 6.79 16.08
CA GLU A 10 5.54 6.90 17.49
C GLU A 10 4.16 6.28 17.73
N LYS A 11 3.21 6.57 16.85
CA LYS A 11 1.83 6.09 16.91
C LYS A 11 1.72 4.70 16.28
N PRO A 12 0.93 3.77 16.85
CA PRO A 12 0.69 2.49 16.21
C PRO A 12 -0.16 2.67 14.94
N LEU A 13 0.20 1.97 13.88
CA LEU A 13 -0.60 1.91 12.66
C LEU A 13 -1.83 1.04 12.89
N SER A 14 -2.98 1.47 12.34
CA SER A 14 -4.11 0.55 12.16
C SER A 14 -3.74 -0.54 11.16
N LYS A 15 -4.10 -1.79 11.46
CA LYS A 15 -3.68 -2.97 10.68
C LYS A 15 -4.22 -2.95 9.24
N ILE A 16 -5.26 -2.18 8.99
CA ILE A 16 -5.76 -1.81 7.67
C ILE A 16 -5.51 -0.31 7.48
N ILE A 17 -4.94 0.06 6.34
CA ILE A 17 -4.62 1.45 5.98
C ILE A 17 -5.68 1.95 4.98
N PHE A 18 -6.14 3.19 5.15
CA PHE A 18 -7.03 3.82 4.17
C PHE A 18 -6.22 4.52 3.09
N GLY A 19 -6.40 4.08 1.83
CA GLY A 19 -5.79 4.72 0.68
C GLY A 19 -6.61 5.91 0.18
N CYS A 20 -6.00 7.09 0.20
CA CYS A 20 -6.63 8.37 -0.16
C CYS A 20 -6.63 8.66 -1.67
N ALA A 21 -6.08 7.78 -2.51
CA ALA A 21 -6.15 7.91 -3.98
C ALA A 21 -7.54 7.57 -4.51
N ILE A 22 -8.56 8.31 -4.08
CA ILE A 22 -9.96 8.16 -4.48
C ILE A 22 -10.46 9.43 -5.17
N PRO A 23 -11.41 9.35 -6.12
CA PRO A 23 -11.83 10.49 -6.93
C PRO A 23 -12.19 11.74 -6.14
N VAL A 24 -12.98 11.63 -5.09
CA VAL A 24 -13.40 12.77 -4.25
C VAL A 24 -12.19 13.53 -3.68
N MET A 25 -11.17 12.82 -3.20
CA MET A 25 -9.96 13.45 -2.64
C MET A 25 -9.00 13.95 -3.72
N ILE A 26 -8.83 13.20 -4.81
CA ILE A 26 -7.97 13.58 -5.94
C ILE A 26 -8.49 14.87 -6.61
N GLN A 27 -9.82 15.05 -6.67
CA GLN A 27 -10.48 16.22 -7.26
C GLN A 27 -10.61 17.38 -6.27
N GLY A 28 -10.26 17.18 -4.99
CA GLY A 28 -10.35 18.20 -3.96
C GLY A 28 -11.78 18.51 -3.50
N GLU A 29 -12.70 17.56 -3.73
CA GLU A 29 -14.05 17.65 -3.20
C GLU A 29 -14.06 17.39 -1.68
N ASP A 30 -15.13 17.77 -1.00
CA ASP A 30 -15.27 17.54 0.44
C ASP A 30 -15.33 16.04 0.76
N ALA A 31 -14.36 15.57 1.53
CA ALA A 31 -14.25 14.19 1.97
C ALA A 31 -14.38 14.05 3.50
N ASP A 32 -14.67 15.12 4.22
CA ASP A 32 -14.67 15.15 5.69
C ASP A 32 -15.60 14.09 6.29
N GLU A 33 -16.80 13.97 5.78
CA GLU A 33 -17.78 12.97 6.25
C GLU A 33 -17.29 11.53 6.04
N LEU A 34 -16.74 11.24 4.86
CA LEU A 34 -16.18 9.92 4.55
C LEU A 34 -14.99 9.59 5.47
N LEU A 35 -14.09 10.56 5.69
CA LEU A 35 -12.93 10.37 6.56
C LEU A 35 -13.33 10.22 8.03
N ASP A 36 -14.36 10.94 8.50
CA ASP A 36 -14.93 10.75 9.84
C ASP A 36 -15.51 9.35 10.01
N GLU A 37 -16.28 8.86 9.04
CA GLU A 37 -16.84 7.52 9.06
C GLU A 37 -15.73 6.43 9.01
N VAL A 38 -14.67 6.61 8.21
CA VAL A 38 -13.51 5.72 8.15
C VAL A 38 -12.76 5.70 9.49
N TYR A 39 -12.53 6.88 10.06
CA TYR A 39 -11.89 7.01 11.37
C TYR A 39 -12.71 6.36 12.49
N ALA A 40 -14.03 6.50 12.45
CA ALA A 40 -14.94 5.86 13.39
C ALA A 40 -14.91 4.32 13.35
N GLN A 41 -14.44 3.71 12.23
CA GLN A 41 -14.16 2.26 12.15
C GLN A 41 -12.84 1.87 12.84
N GLY A 42 -12.11 2.83 13.42
CA GLY A 42 -10.83 2.63 14.07
C GLY A 42 -9.65 2.64 13.09
N ILE A 43 -9.82 3.05 11.84
CA ILE A 43 -8.71 3.28 10.94
C ILE A 43 -8.06 4.62 11.28
N THR A 44 -6.81 4.56 11.69
CA THR A 44 -6.02 5.72 12.09
C THR A 44 -4.82 5.96 11.18
N THR A 45 -4.65 5.17 10.13
CA THR A 45 -3.54 5.27 9.18
C THR A 45 -4.07 5.59 7.79
N PHE A 46 -3.59 6.69 7.21
CA PHE A 46 -4.03 7.22 5.92
C PHE A 46 -2.83 7.33 4.97
N ASP A 47 -3.00 6.79 3.77
CA ASP A 47 -1.97 6.76 2.72
C ASP A 47 -2.33 7.72 1.59
N THR A 48 -1.48 8.70 1.36
CA THR A 48 -1.58 9.65 0.25
C THR A 48 -0.25 9.74 -0.52
N ALA A 49 -0.12 10.68 -1.44
CA ALA A 49 1.12 10.99 -2.16
C ALA A 49 1.04 12.37 -2.82
N GLU A 50 2.19 12.98 -3.04
CA GLU A 50 2.36 14.26 -3.73
C GLU A 50 1.65 14.26 -5.10
N ASN A 51 1.77 13.18 -5.88
CA ASN A 51 1.20 13.08 -7.22
C ASN A 51 -0.28 12.63 -7.27
N TYR A 52 -0.99 12.49 -6.13
CA TYR A 52 -2.40 12.12 -6.10
C TYR A 52 -3.33 13.35 -6.23
N GLY A 53 -3.03 14.29 -7.12
CA GLY A 53 -3.82 15.50 -7.34
C GLY A 53 -3.97 16.32 -6.07
N LEU A 54 -5.20 16.55 -5.61
CA LEU A 54 -5.49 17.32 -4.40
C LEU A 54 -5.68 16.45 -3.15
N SER A 55 -5.27 15.17 -3.18
CA SER A 55 -5.51 14.23 -2.08
C SER A 55 -4.84 14.65 -0.77
N GLU A 56 -3.59 15.18 -0.82
CA GLU A 56 -2.92 15.71 0.38
C GLU A 56 -3.65 16.93 0.95
N THR A 57 -4.09 17.86 0.08
CA THR A 57 -4.84 19.04 0.50
C THR A 57 -6.19 18.66 1.13
N SER A 58 -6.90 17.69 0.54
CA SER A 58 -8.16 17.17 1.06
C SER A 58 -7.98 16.52 2.43
N LEU A 59 -6.93 15.71 2.59
CA LEU A 59 -6.59 15.12 3.90
C LEU A 59 -6.20 16.20 4.92
N GLY A 60 -5.38 17.17 4.52
CA GLY A 60 -4.97 18.29 5.37
C GLY A 60 -6.15 19.16 5.85
N HIS A 61 -7.13 19.39 4.97
CA HIS A 61 -8.38 20.06 5.33
C HIS A 61 -9.11 19.32 6.46
N TRP A 62 -9.34 18.02 6.32
CA TRP A 62 -9.95 17.18 7.34
C TRP A 62 -9.18 17.20 8.66
N LEU A 63 -7.84 17.07 8.61
CA LEU A 63 -6.99 17.11 9.81
C LEU A 63 -7.15 18.42 10.57
N LYS A 64 -7.17 19.55 9.85
CA LYS A 64 -7.36 20.88 10.43
C LYS A 64 -8.77 21.04 11.03
N ASN A 65 -9.80 20.64 10.29
CA ASN A 65 -11.19 20.78 10.74
C ASN A 65 -11.51 19.94 11.98
N ARG A 66 -10.84 18.80 12.15
CA ARG A 66 -11.08 17.88 13.29
C ARG A 66 -10.06 18.00 14.41
N GLY A 67 -8.95 18.71 14.18
CA GLY A 67 -7.87 18.82 15.17
C GLY A 67 -7.32 17.45 15.59
N ASN A 68 -7.18 16.52 14.65
CA ASN A 68 -6.89 15.12 14.94
C ASN A 68 -5.51 14.65 14.42
N ARG A 69 -4.64 15.57 13.96
CA ARG A 69 -3.30 15.23 13.43
C ARG A 69 -2.51 14.29 14.35
N GLU A 70 -2.53 14.55 15.67
CA GLU A 70 -1.81 13.77 16.66
C GLU A 70 -2.41 12.37 16.90
N LYS A 71 -3.61 12.11 16.40
CA LYS A 71 -4.31 10.83 16.58
C LYS A 71 -4.18 9.90 15.39
N VAL A 72 -3.58 10.36 14.28
CA VAL A 72 -3.50 9.62 13.04
C VAL A 72 -2.06 9.49 12.55
N VAL A 73 -1.79 8.42 11.82
CA VAL A 73 -0.55 8.16 11.08
C VAL A 73 -0.77 8.56 9.63
N ILE A 74 0.11 9.42 9.12
CA ILE A 74 0.08 9.86 7.71
C ILE A 74 1.26 9.23 6.97
N ILE A 75 0.95 8.65 5.82
CA ILE A 75 1.91 8.17 4.85
C ILE A 75 1.80 9.07 3.62
N SER A 76 2.92 9.69 3.22
CA SER A 76 3.00 10.37 1.94
C SER A 76 4.20 9.91 1.13
N LYS A 77 4.28 10.31 -0.14
CA LYS A 77 5.27 9.84 -1.10
C LYS A 77 5.65 10.95 -2.07
N GLY A 78 6.92 10.98 -2.48
CA GLY A 78 7.44 11.90 -3.48
C GLY A 78 8.27 11.21 -4.57
N CYS A 79 8.80 11.97 -5.48
CA CYS A 79 9.60 11.51 -6.62
C CYS A 79 8.85 10.61 -7.61
N HIS A 80 7.54 10.84 -7.79
CA HIS A 80 6.80 10.20 -8.88
C HIS A 80 7.22 10.85 -10.22
N PRO A 81 7.45 10.07 -11.31
CA PRO A 81 7.71 10.61 -12.63
C PRO A 81 6.61 11.57 -13.11
N TYR A 82 7.01 12.64 -13.78
CA TYR A 82 6.11 13.64 -14.38
C TYR A 82 6.46 13.82 -15.84
N ASP A 83 5.48 13.81 -16.73
CA ASP A 83 5.65 14.00 -18.18
C ASP A 83 6.74 13.10 -18.78
N GLY A 84 6.81 11.84 -18.34
CA GLY A 84 7.81 10.87 -18.78
C GLY A 84 9.24 11.14 -18.29
N ARG A 85 9.43 12.06 -17.34
CA ARG A 85 10.73 12.37 -16.75
C ARG A 85 10.84 11.71 -15.37
N ASP A 86 11.93 10.99 -15.17
CA ASP A 86 12.31 10.47 -13.86
C ASP A 86 12.62 11.64 -12.91
N ARG A 87 12.23 11.51 -11.63
CA ARG A 87 12.38 12.58 -10.64
C ARG A 87 13.07 12.11 -9.35
N VAL A 88 13.78 10.99 -9.41
CA VAL A 88 14.54 10.46 -8.27
C VAL A 88 15.85 11.27 -8.14
N THR A 89 15.76 12.47 -7.61
CA THR A 89 16.89 13.36 -7.31
C THR A 89 16.73 14.01 -5.94
N PRO A 90 17.84 14.42 -5.27
CA PRO A 90 17.79 15.16 -4.00
C PRO A 90 16.90 16.40 -4.04
N GLU A 91 16.97 17.18 -5.12
CA GLU A 91 16.21 18.41 -5.29
C GLU A 91 14.70 18.14 -5.38
N ASN A 92 14.30 17.15 -6.18
CA ASN A 92 12.89 16.77 -6.31
C ASN A 92 12.37 16.16 -5.01
N LEU A 93 13.17 15.35 -4.33
CA LEU A 93 12.77 14.76 -3.05
C LEU A 93 12.52 15.84 -1.99
N LYS A 94 13.43 16.81 -1.84
CA LYS A 94 13.24 17.95 -0.94
C LYS A 94 12.01 18.77 -1.32
N HIS A 95 11.86 19.08 -2.60
CA HIS A 95 10.70 19.83 -3.10
C HIS A 95 9.38 19.12 -2.77
N ASP A 96 9.28 17.82 -3.03
CA ASP A 96 8.05 17.06 -2.84
C ASP A 96 7.73 16.89 -1.34
N ILE A 97 8.73 16.74 -0.46
CA ILE A 97 8.53 16.71 1.00
C ILE A 97 7.96 18.05 1.48
N GLU A 98 8.55 19.18 1.08
CA GLU A 98 8.06 20.51 1.49
C GLU A 98 6.65 20.79 0.94
N GLN A 99 6.36 20.40 -0.31
CA GLN A 99 5.01 20.47 -0.87
C GLN A 99 4.01 19.61 -0.07
N SER A 100 4.41 18.42 0.35
CA SER A 100 3.55 17.56 1.20
C SER A 100 3.24 18.22 2.53
N PHE A 101 4.19 18.88 3.19
CA PHE A 101 3.94 19.63 4.42
C PHE A 101 2.95 20.79 4.20
N GLU A 102 3.13 21.56 3.12
CA GLU A 102 2.24 22.68 2.79
C GLU A 102 0.80 22.19 2.56
N ARG A 103 0.62 21.17 1.71
CA ARG A 103 -0.70 20.65 1.32
C ARG A 103 -1.42 19.95 2.48
N LEU A 104 -0.68 19.19 3.30
CA LEU A 104 -1.22 18.53 4.49
C LEU A 104 -1.44 19.50 5.66
N GLY A 105 -0.86 20.69 5.62
CA GLY A 105 -0.94 21.67 6.70
C GLY A 105 -0.30 21.17 8.01
N THR A 106 0.81 20.47 7.92
CA THR A 106 1.53 19.85 9.04
C THR A 106 3.04 20.05 8.87
N ASP A 107 3.79 20.02 9.96
CA ASP A 107 5.25 20.07 9.98
C ASP A 107 5.90 18.70 10.20
N TYR A 108 5.09 17.64 10.28
CA TYR A 108 5.53 16.27 10.51
C TYR A 108 4.71 15.26 9.71
N ILE A 109 5.38 14.30 9.04
CA ILE A 109 4.79 13.16 8.37
C ILE A 109 5.33 11.88 9.02
N ASP A 110 4.43 10.97 9.41
CA ASP A 110 4.82 9.75 10.15
C ASP A 110 5.63 8.78 9.28
N ILE A 111 5.29 8.64 7.99
CA ILE A 111 6.00 7.78 7.04
C ILE A 111 6.12 8.51 5.71
N TYR A 112 7.34 8.64 5.19
CA TYR A 112 7.58 9.21 3.86
C TYR A 112 8.27 8.20 2.94
N LEU A 113 7.73 8.00 1.74
CA LEU A 113 8.23 6.99 0.81
C LEU A 113 8.74 7.62 -0.49
N MET A 114 9.82 7.07 -1.01
CA MET A 114 10.14 7.21 -2.43
C MET A 114 9.04 6.53 -3.24
N HIS A 115 8.35 7.26 -4.15
CA HIS A 115 7.18 6.71 -4.86
C HIS A 115 7.57 5.78 -6.00
N ARG A 116 8.73 6.03 -6.61
CA ARG A 116 9.36 5.21 -7.66
C ARG A 116 10.85 5.12 -7.42
N ASP A 117 11.48 4.16 -8.08
CA ASP A 117 12.93 4.02 -8.16
C ASP A 117 13.43 4.48 -9.54
N ASP A 118 14.68 4.89 -9.61
CA ASP A 118 15.47 5.04 -10.84
C ASP A 118 16.78 4.29 -10.68
N LEU A 119 16.92 3.17 -11.37
CA LEU A 119 18.11 2.32 -11.28
C LEU A 119 19.42 2.97 -11.77
N LYS A 120 19.32 4.15 -12.41
CA LYS A 120 20.48 4.96 -12.82
C LYS A 120 21.02 5.83 -11.68
N VAL A 121 20.26 5.96 -10.59
CA VAL A 121 20.60 6.80 -9.44
C VAL A 121 21.03 5.94 -8.28
N GLU A 122 22.22 6.21 -7.72
CA GLU A 122 22.69 5.57 -6.50
C GLU A 122 21.76 5.94 -5.33
N PRO A 123 21.28 4.97 -4.52
CA PRO A 123 20.28 5.23 -3.48
C PRO A 123 20.79 6.11 -2.33
N GLY A 124 22.11 6.21 -2.16
CA GLY A 124 22.72 6.90 -1.02
C GLY A 124 22.27 8.34 -0.86
N SER A 125 22.23 9.12 -1.96
CA SER A 125 21.81 10.52 -1.90
C SER A 125 20.36 10.69 -1.42
N MET A 126 19.46 9.74 -1.74
CA MET A 126 18.08 9.76 -1.23
C MET A 126 18.04 9.39 0.26
N VAL A 127 18.85 8.39 0.66
CA VAL A 127 19.00 7.99 2.07
C VAL A 127 19.48 9.18 2.92
N GLU A 128 20.45 9.94 2.44
CA GLU A 128 20.97 11.14 3.15
C GLU A 128 19.90 12.19 3.37
N ILE A 129 19.14 12.56 2.32
CA ILE A 129 18.06 13.55 2.43
C ILE A 129 16.96 13.10 3.40
N LEU A 130 16.52 11.85 3.32
CA LEU A 130 15.52 11.31 4.24
C LEU A 130 16.02 11.31 5.70
N ASN A 131 17.32 11.06 5.91
CA ASN A 131 17.94 11.17 7.23
C ASN A 131 18.04 12.62 7.71
N GLU A 132 18.29 13.61 6.84
CA GLU A 132 18.24 15.04 7.21
C GLU A 132 16.86 15.40 7.80
N TYR A 133 15.77 15.03 7.10
CA TYR A 133 14.40 15.29 7.54
C TYR A 133 14.04 14.51 8.82
N HIS A 134 14.47 13.25 8.93
CA HIS A 134 14.26 12.46 10.14
C HIS A 134 14.98 13.08 11.35
N LYS A 135 16.25 13.47 11.20
CA LYS A 135 17.04 14.12 12.26
C LYS A 135 16.43 15.45 12.68
N ALA A 136 15.80 16.17 11.75
CA ALA A 136 15.07 17.40 12.03
C ALA A 136 13.71 17.17 12.72
N GLY A 137 13.29 15.91 12.94
CA GLY A 137 12.00 15.56 13.52
C GLY A 137 10.81 15.78 12.58
N LYS A 138 11.05 15.99 11.29
CA LYS A 138 10.02 16.28 10.30
C LYS A 138 9.39 15.03 9.67
N ILE A 139 10.12 13.91 9.58
CA ILE A 139 9.59 12.61 9.16
C ILE A 139 9.97 11.53 10.17
N GLY A 140 9.09 10.54 10.31
CA GLY A 140 9.33 9.38 11.15
C GLY A 140 10.06 8.26 10.38
N ALA A 141 9.36 7.19 10.03
CA ALA A 141 9.90 6.13 9.18
C ALA A 141 9.97 6.57 7.71
N PHE A 142 10.85 5.94 6.95
CA PHE A 142 10.93 6.14 5.52
C PHE A 142 11.38 4.87 4.78
N GLY A 143 11.14 4.84 3.46
CA GLY A 143 11.44 3.69 2.63
C GLY A 143 11.07 3.89 1.17
N GLY A 144 10.88 2.77 0.44
CA GLY A 144 10.56 2.77 -0.98
C GLY A 144 9.21 2.16 -1.29
N SER A 145 8.44 2.83 -2.15
CA SER A 145 7.32 2.26 -2.88
C SER A 145 7.80 1.91 -4.29
N ASN A 146 7.47 0.71 -4.76
CA ASN A 146 7.98 0.20 -6.04
C ASN A 146 9.52 0.12 -6.13
N TRP A 147 10.17 -0.09 -5.01
CA TRP A 147 11.57 -0.47 -4.91
C TRP A 147 11.65 -1.98 -4.72
N THR A 148 12.52 -2.64 -5.47
CA THR A 148 12.77 -4.07 -5.26
C THR A 148 13.45 -4.30 -3.91
N HIS A 149 13.34 -5.51 -3.37
CA HIS A 149 14.01 -5.83 -2.10
C HIS A 149 15.53 -5.71 -2.21
N GLN A 150 16.11 -5.97 -3.40
CA GLN A 150 17.55 -5.77 -3.65
C GLN A 150 17.92 -4.29 -3.54
N ARG A 151 17.12 -3.39 -4.14
CA ARG A 151 17.37 -1.95 -4.07
C ARG A 151 17.21 -1.39 -2.65
N ILE A 152 16.27 -1.94 -1.89
CA ILE A 152 16.15 -1.58 -0.46
C ILE A 152 17.37 -2.08 0.31
N ALA A 153 17.89 -3.28 0.00
CA ALA A 153 19.11 -3.80 0.61
C ALA A 153 20.33 -2.91 0.31
N GLU A 154 20.48 -2.43 -0.95
CA GLU A 154 21.54 -1.49 -1.34
C GLU A 154 21.44 -0.17 -0.55
N ALA A 155 20.24 0.42 -0.46
CA ALA A 155 20.00 1.63 0.34
C ALA A 155 20.35 1.41 1.82
N ASN A 156 20.00 0.25 2.37
CA ASN A 156 20.25 -0.10 3.76
C ASN A 156 21.73 -0.42 4.03
N GLN A 157 22.42 -1.01 3.06
CA GLN A 157 23.88 -1.18 3.13
C GLN A 157 24.58 0.18 3.18
N TYR A 158 24.21 1.10 2.27
CA TYR A 158 24.73 2.48 2.28
C TYR A 158 24.50 3.16 3.63
N ALA A 159 23.27 3.07 4.16
CA ALA A 159 22.94 3.64 5.45
C ALA A 159 23.83 3.08 6.58
N GLY A 160 24.08 1.76 6.60
CA GLY A 160 24.93 1.11 7.57
C GLY A 160 26.39 1.56 7.49
N GLU A 161 26.94 1.70 6.29
CA GLU A 161 28.32 2.16 6.05
C GLU A 161 28.55 3.63 6.47
N HIS A 162 27.47 4.44 6.46
CA HIS A 162 27.53 5.88 6.78
C HIS A 162 26.92 6.24 8.16
N GLY A 163 26.54 5.25 8.97
CA GLY A 163 25.94 5.49 10.30
C GLY A 163 24.58 6.19 10.24
N LEU A 164 23.82 5.97 9.17
CA LEU A 164 22.51 6.54 8.89
C LEU A 164 21.39 5.54 9.26
N ILE A 165 20.18 6.06 9.40
CA ILE A 165 18.99 5.24 9.58
C ILE A 165 18.65 4.59 8.22
N PRO A 166 18.42 3.25 8.17
CA PRO A 166 18.04 2.55 6.95
C PRO A 166 16.57 2.77 6.59
N PHE A 167 16.17 2.35 5.41
CA PHE A 167 14.77 2.16 5.05
C PHE A 167 14.15 1.12 5.99
N THR A 168 13.08 1.49 6.69
CA THR A 168 12.43 0.68 7.72
C THR A 168 11.04 0.21 7.33
N VAL A 169 10.57 0.55 6.14
CA VAL A 169 9.24 0.23 5.61
C VAL A 169 9.29 0.16 4.08
N SER A 170 8.43 -0.64 3.48
CA SER A 170 8.32 -0.75 2.01
C SER A 170 6.86 -0.82 1.56
N SER A 171 6.58 -0.30 0.36
CA SER A 171 5.22 -0.32 -0.21
C SER A 171 5.23 -0.88 -1.64
N PRO A 172 5.36 -2.19 -1.82
CA PRO A 172 5.16 -2.87 -3.09
C PRO A 172 3.68 -3.19 -3.33
N ASN A 173 3.34 -3.59 -4.57
CA ASN A 173 2.10 -4.30 -4.82
C ASN A 173 2.11 -5.64 -4.06
N PHE A 174 1.04 -5.92 -3.31
CA PHE A 174 0.86 -7.23 -2.69
C PHE A 174 -0.62 -7.54 -2.43
N GLY A 175 -1.04 -8.72 -2.84
CA GLY A 175 -2.39 -9.25 -2.63
C GLY A 175 -2.51 -10.69 -3.09
N LEU A 176 -3.66 -11.30 -2.82
CA LEU A 176 -4.00 -12.62 -3.33
C LEU A 176 -4.07 -12.61 -4.87
N CYS A 177 -4.44 -11.47 -5.45
CA CYS A 177 -4.45 -11.26 -6.88
C CYS A 177 -3.01 -11.05 -7.38
N ASP A 178 -2.50 -11.96 -8.18
CA ASP A 178 -1.17 -11.84 -8.78
C ASP A 178 -1.15 -10.76 -9.87
N GLN A 179 -0.21 -9.82 -9.79
CA GLN A 179 -0.01 -8.81 -10.81
C GLN A 179 0.83 -9.40 -11.94
N ILE A 180 0.18 -10.06 -12.91
CA ILE A 180 0.84 -10.77 -14.02
C ILE A 180 1.27 -9.78 -15.10
N GLY A 181 0.46 -8.77 -15.40
CA GLY A 181 0.79 -7.69 -16.33
C GLY A 181 1.16 -6.40 -15.62
N ASP A 182 1.85 -5.49 -16.30
CA ASP A 182 2.09 -4.15 -15.77
C ASP A 182 0.86 -3.25 -15.98
N PRO A 183 0.13 -2.86 -14.90
CA PRO A 183 -1.05 -2.02 -15.03
C PRO A 183 -0.76 -0.64 -15.62
N TRP A 184 0.43 -0.12 -15.41
CA TRP A 184 0.77 1.26 -15.75
C TRP A 184 1.47 1.42 -17.09
N GLY A 185 2.04 0.33 -17.63
CA GLY A 185 2.51 0.28 -19.01
C GLY A 185 3.76 1.08 -19.33
N GLY A 186 4.89 0.70 -18.79
CA GLY A 186 6.20 1.22 -19.17
C GLY A 186 6.76 2.25 -18.20
N GLY A 187 8.06 2.28 -18.13
CA GLY A 187 8.83 3.03 -17.14
C GLY A 187 9.33 2.10 -16.02
N PRO A 188 9.99 2.60 -14.99
CA PRO A 188 10.32 1.80 -13.82
C PRO A 188 9.02 1.27 -13.22
N GLY A 189 8.77 -0.02 -13.46
CA GLY A 189 7.50 -0.69 -13.31
C GLY A 189 6.97 -0.71 -11.89
N CYS A 190 5.75 -1.16 -11.74
CA CYS A 190 5.22 -1.52 -10.43
C CYS A 190 5.95 -2.75 -9.92
N VAL A 191 6.58 -2.63 -8.76
CA VAL A 191 7.16 -3.79 -8.07
C VAL A 191 6.06 -4.54 -7.36
N THR A 192 5.89 -5.80 -7.72
CA THR A 192 4.99 -6.73 -7.04
C THR A 192 5.76 -7.78 -6.25
N ILE A 193 5.21 -8.17 -5.11
CA ILE A 193 5.65 -9.36 -4.37
C ILE A 193 4.54 -10.42 -4.29
N SER A 194 3.46 -10.24 -5.08
CA SER A 194 2.40 -11.22 -5.26
C SER A 194 2.87 -12.39 -6.13
N GLY A 195 2.11 -13.46 -6.10
CA GLY A 195 2.32 -14.63 -6.94
C GLY A 195 3.51 -15.51 -6.55
N PRO A 196 3.59 -16.71 -7.14
CA PRO A 196 4.61 -17.69 -6.78
C PRO A 196 6.03 -17.30 -7.17
N SER A 197 6.21 -16.53 -8.24
CA SER A 197 7.52 -16.07 -8.73
C SER A 197 8.24 -15.12 -7.76
N ASN A 198 7.53 -14.51 -6.81
CA ASN A 198 8.06 -13.53 -5.87
C ASN A 198 8.29 -14.11 -4.45
N ALA A 199 8.44 -15.43 -4.33
CA ALA A 199 8.66 -16.08 -3.03
C ALA A 199 9.95 -15.62 -2.34
N GLU A 200 11.02 -15.37 -3.11
CA GLU A 200 12.30 -14.85 -2.61
C GLU A 200 12.13 -13.46 -1.98
N ALA A 201 11.43 -12.55 -2.66
CA ALA A 201 11.15 -11.22 -2.14
C ALA A 201 10.38 -11.29 -0.80
N ARG A 202 9.34 -12.12 -0.71
CA ARG A 202 8.58 -12.30 0.54
C ARG A 202 9.45 -12.88 1.66
N ALA A 203 10.31 -13.85 1.36
CA ALA A 203 11.26 -14.39 2.32
C ALA A 203 12.21 -13.31 2.84
N TRP A 204 12.72 -12.45 1.94
CA TRP A 204 13.57 -11.34 2.32
C TRP A 204 12.87 -10.36 3.28
N TYR A 205 11.59 -9.97 3.02
CA TYR A 205 10.83 -9.09 3.91
C TYR A 205 10.64 -9.72 5.31
N ARG A 206 10.34 -11.02 5.38
CA ARG A 206 10.23 -11.75 6.63
C ARG A 206 11.56 -11.76 7.39
N ASP A 207 12.66 -12.13 6.72
CA ASP A 207 13.96 -12.34 7.36
C ASP A 207 14.60 -11.01 7.80
N ASN A 208 14.32 -9.91 7.10
CA ASN A 208 14.77 -8.56 7.45
C ASN A 208 13.77 -7.78 8.31
N GLN A 209 12.62 -8.34 8.61
CA GLN A 209 11.57 -7.74 9.45
C GLN A 209 11.15 -6.33 8.99
N ILE A 210 11.11 -6.11 7.67
CA ILE A 210 10.66 -4.85 7.07
C ILE A 210 9.16 -4.94 6.82
N PRO A 211 8.33 -4.10 7.48
CA PRO A 211 6.90 -4.06 7.26
C PRO A 211 6.56 -3.67 5.83
N VAL A 212 5.54 -4.35 5.28
CA VAL A 212 5.01 -4.10 3.94
C VAL A 212 3.69 -3.35 4.02
N LEU A 213 3.61 -2.18 3.38
CA LEU A 213 2.39 -1.42 3.15
C LEU A 213 1.86 -1.81 1.78
N ALA A 214 0.97 -2.80 1.73
CA ALA A 214 0.55 -3.48 0.51
C ALA A 214 -0.46 -2.66 -0.28
N TYR A 215 -0.07 -2.05 -1.40
CA TYR A 215 -1.04 -1.36 -2.26
C TYR A 215 -1.73 -2.34 -3.23
N SER A 216 -2.89 -1.92 -3.75
CA SER A 216 -3.78 -2.74 -4.60
C SER A 216 -4.15 -4.09 -3.99
N SER A 217 -4.33 -4.16 -2.68
CA SER A 217 -4.62 -5.36 -1.88
C SER A 217 -5.77 -6.21 -2.40
N LEU A 218 -6.74 -5.61 -3.11
CA LEU A 218 -7.88 -6.28 -3.73
C LEU A 218 -7.77 -6.35 -5.27
N GLY A 219 -6.54 -6.26 -5.82
CA GLY A 219 -6.29 -6.36 -7.26
C GLY A 219 -7.07 -5.31 -8.06
N ARG A 220 -7.07 -4.04 -7.61
CA ARG A 220 -7.80 -2.92 -8.24
C ARG A 220 -9.27 -3.23 -8.55
N GLY A 221 -9.93 -3.99 -7.68
CA GLY A 221 -11.34 -4.35 -7.83
C GLY A 221 -11.59 -5.81 -8.21
N MET A 222 -10.59 -6.57 -8.68
CA MET A 222 -10.73 -7.98 -9.04
C MET A 222 -11.31 -8.82 -7.90
N PHE A 223 -10.88 -8.55 -6.66
CA PHE A 223 -11.36 -9.22 -5.44
C PHE A 223 -12.29 -8.35 -4.58
N ALA A 224 -12.86 -7.27 -5.15
CA ALA A 224 -13.79 -6.39 -4.42
C ALA A 224 -15.24 -6.93 -4.33
N GLY A 225 -15.49 -8.14 -4.82
CA GLY A 225 -16.79 -8.84 -4.72
C GLY A 225 -17.77 -8.54 -5.84
N LEU A 226 -17.38 -7.80 -6.87
CA LEU A 226 -18.20 -7.52 -8.05
C LEU A 226 -17.91 -8.48 -9.22
N VAL A 227 -16.67 -8.88 -9.38
CA VAL A 227 -16.21 -9.84 -10.38
C VAL A 227 -16.60 -11.26 -9.94
N LYS A 228 -16.97 -12.11 -10.91
CA LYS A 228 -17.26 -13.53 -10.71
C LYS A 228 -16.19 -14.38 -11.38
N SER A 229 -15.81 -15.47 -10.75
CA SER A 229 -14.74 -16.35 -11.24
C SER A 229 -15.07 -17.04 -12.57
N ASN A 230 -16.32 -17.20 -12.90
CA ASN A 230 -16.80 -17.83 -14.14
C ASN A 230 -17.15 -16.85 -15.26
N ASP A 231 -16.86 -15.54 -15.09
CA ASP A 231 -17.22 -14.51 -16.08
C ASP A 231 -16.07 -13.53 -16.32
N MET A 232 -15.04 -13.97 -17.06
CA MET A 232 -13.89 -13.14 -17.43
C MET A 232 -14.29 -11.98 -18.35
N GLU A 233 -15.21 -12.18 -19.27
CA GLU A 233 -15.64 -11.12 -20.18
C GLU A 233 -16.50 -10.05 -19.46
N GLY A 234 -17.30 -10.46 -18.48
CA GLY A 234 -17.98 -9.52 -17.60
C GLY A 234 -17.01 -8.74 -16.72
N ALA A 235 -15.97 -9.37 -16.22
CA ALA A 235 -14.92 -8.70 -15.44
C ALA A 235 -14.24 -7.56 -16.21
N LYS A 236 -13.92 -7.76 -17.50
CA LYS A 236 -13.33 -6.73 -18.37
C LYS A 236 -14.23 -5.51 -18.58
N LYS A 237 -15.53 -5.64 -18.37
CA LYS A 237 -16.50 -4.53 -18.46
C LYS A 237 -16.65 -3.76 -17.13
N ILE A 238 -16.34 -4.42 -16.02
CA ILE A 238 -16.49 -3.88 -14.66
C ILE A 238 -15.20 -3.19 -14.21
N LEU A 239 -14.05 -3.79 -14.52
CA LEU A 239 -12.73 -3.34 -14.09
C LEU A 239 -12.23 -2.18 -14.96
N ASP A 240 -11.45 -1.28 -14.35
CA ASP A 240 -10.75 -0.25 -15.11
C ASP A 240 -9.68 -0.88 -16.04
N PRO A 241 -9.28 -0.19 -17.13
CA PRO A 241 -8.33 -0.75 -18.11
C PRO A 241 -7.00 -1.20 -17.48
N ASN A 242 -6.50 -0.51 -16.46
CA ASN A 242 -5.27 -0.87 -15.77
C ASN A 242 -5.45 -2.15 -14.95
N ALA A 243 -6.61 -2.30 -14.30
CA ALA A 243 -6.96 -3.54 -13.60
C ALA A 243 -7.07 -4.73 -14.56
N VAL A 244 -7.71 -4.54 -15.73
CA VAL A 244 -7.79 -5.56 -16.77
C VAL A 244 -6.40 -5.98 -17.21
N LYS A 245 -5.53 -5.01 -17.52
CA LYS A 245 -4.16 -5.27 -17.97
C LYS A 245 -3.30 -5.97 -16.92
N GLY A 246 -3.43 -5.58 -15.66
CA GLY A 246 -2.60 -6.11 -14.58
C GLY A 246 -3.05 -7.46 -14.04
N TYR A 247 -4.36 -7.71 -13.99
CA TYR A 247 -4.92 -8.76 -13.15
C TYR A 247 -5.92 -9.70 -13.85
N CYS A 248 -6.43 -9.39 -15.04
CA CYS A 248 -7.48 -10.18 -15.69
C CYS A 248 -6.89 -11.39 -16.46
N TYR A 249 -6.34 -12.36 -15.71
CA TYR A 249 -5.68 -13.56 -16.21
C TYR A 249 -6.31 -14.83 -15.61
N PRO A 250 -6.28 -15.97 -16.32
CA PRO A 250 -6.92 -17.21 -15.89
C PRO A 250 -6.54 -17.63 -14.45
N GLU A 251 -5.29 -17.48 -14.08
CA GLU A 251 -4.76 -17.84 -12.76
C GLU A 251 -5.44 -17.03 -11.63
N ASN A 252 -5.76 -15.78 -11.90
CA ASN A 252 -6.47 -14.95 -10.93
C ASN A 252 -7.96 -15.29 -10.85
N PHE A 253 -8.57 -15.77 -11.94
CA PHE A 253 -9.93 -16.30 -11.90
C PHE A 253 -10.00 -17.63 -11.12
N GLU A 254 -8.96 -18.46 -11.20
CA GLU A 254 -8.86 -19.65 -10.35
C GLU A 254 -8.70 -19.26 -8.87
N ARG A 255 -7.83 -18.31 -8.54
CA ARG A 255 -7.72 -17.75 -7.16
C ARG A 255 -9.06 -17.19 -6.68
N LEU A 256 -9.79 -16.49 -7.56
CA LEU A 256 -11.10 -15.93 -7.25
C LEU A 256 -12.12 -17.03 -6.97
N ALA A 257 -12.13 -18.12 -7.76
CA ALA A 257 -13.01 -19.27 -7.54
C ALA A 257 -12.74 -19.91 -6.17
N ARG A 258 -11.47 -20.10 -5.82
CA ARG A 258 -11.07 -20.61 -4.50
C ARG A 258 -11.48 -19.65 -3.37
N ALA A 259 -11.35 -18.34 -3.57
CA ALA A 259 -11.80 -17.35 -2.61
C ALA A 259 -13.33 -17.31 -2.46
N GLU A 260 -14.09 -17.46 -3.55
CA GLU A 260 -15.56 -17.59 -3.53
C GLU A 260 -16.00 -18.83 -2.74
N GLN A 261 -15.33 -19.97 -2.97
CA GLN A 261 -15.60 -21.21 -2.24
C GLN A 261 -15.34 -21.03 -0.74
N LEU A 262 -14.16 -20.52 -0.36
CA LEU A 262 -13.79 -20.37 1.04
C LEU A 262 -14.64 -19.30 1.75
N ALA A 263 -15.04 -18.25 1.06
CA ALA A 263 -15.94 -17.22 1.58
C ALA A 263 -17.31 -17.83 1.97
N LYS A 264 -17.85 -18.71 1.12
CA LYS A 264 -19.09 -19.43 1.42
C LYS A 264 -18.93 -20.37 2.62
N GLU A 265 -17.82 -21.10 2.72
CA GLU A 265 -17.56 -22.03 3.82
C GLU A 265 -17.38 -21.33 5.18
N LYS A 266 -16.75 -20.13 5.17
CA LYS A 266 -16.47 -19.34 6.38
C LYS A 266 -17.56 -18.28 6.67
N ASP A 267 -18.68 -18.28 5.93
CA ASP A 267 -19.79 -17.31 6.03
C ASP A 267 -19.29 -15.84 6.00
N CYS A 268 -18.46 -15.57 5.01
CA CYS A 268 -17.89 -14.22 4.82
C CYS A 268 -17.87 -13.83 3.33
N THR A 269 -17.22 -12.72 2.99
CA THR A 269 -17.17 -12.21 1.62
C THR A 269 -15.81 -12.44 0.96
N VAL A 270 -15.78 -12.45 -0.37
CA VAL A 270 -14.53 -12.55 -1.16
C VAL A 270 -13.50 -11.48 -0.77
N PRO A 271 -13.84 -10.18 -0.64
CA PRO A 271 -12.88 -9.19 -0.15
C PRO A 271 -12.30 -9.53 1.22
N GLN A 272 -13.12 -10.07 2.12
CA GLN A 272 -12.66 -10.47 3.45
C GLN A 272 -11.67 -11.64 3.39
N ILE A 273 -11.91 -12.64 2.53
CA ILE A 273 -10.95 -13.73 2.30
C ILE A 273 -9.64 -13.20 1.70
N ALA A 274 -9.71 -12.33 0.69
CA ALA A 274 -8.53 -11.78 0.06
C ALA A 274 -7.67 -10.95 1.04
N LEU A 275 -8.31 -10.15 1.88
CA LEU A 275 -7.62 -9.40 2.93
C LEU A 275 -7.11 -10.29 4.05
N ALA A 276 -7.89 -11.30 4.47
CA ALA A 276 -7.44 -12.30 5.44
C ALA A 276 -6.21 -13.05 4.94
N TRP A 277 -6.14 -13.37 3.64
CA TRP A 277 -4.95 -13.99 3.05
C TRP A 277 -3.70 -13.12 3.24
N ILE A 278 -3.79 -11.79 3.02
CA ILE A 278 -2.69 -10.84 3.27
C ILE A 278 -2.34 -10.81 4.77
N LEU A 279 -3.34 -10.74 5.63
CA LEU A 279 -3.18 -10.60 7.08
C LEU A 279 -2.65 -11.87 7.77
N ASN A 280 -2.74 -13.03 7.11
CA ASN A 280 -2.24 -14.33 7.61
C ASN A 280 -0.90 -14.74 6.94
N GLN A 281 -0.15 -13.78 6.37
CA GLN A 281 1.22 -14.05 5.91
C GLN A 281 2.19 -14.17 7.10
N ASP A 282 3.36 -14.76 6.87
CA ASP A 282 4.41 -14.98 7.88
C ASP A 282 5.39 -13.79 8.00
N PHE A 283 5.03 -12.62 7.46
CA PHE A 283 5.75 -11.35 7.62
C PHE A 283 4.78 -10.21 7.92
N GLU A 284 5.31 -9.10 8.46
CA GLU A 284 4.48 -7.96 8.85
C GLU A 284 3.94 -7.23 7.61
N VAL A 285 2.62 -7.20 7.45
CA VAL A 285 1.97 -6.57 6.31
C VAL A 285 0.71 -5.81 6.71
N PHE A 286 0.49 -4.67 6.04
CA PHE A 286 -0.64 -3.77 6.21
C PHE A 286 -1.33 -3.58 4.86
N PRO A 287 -2.50 -4.16 4.62
CA PRO A 287 -3.23 -3.95 3.38
C PRO A 287 -3.77 -2.52 3.29
N LEU A 288 -3.51 -1.87 2.15
CA LEU A 288 -4.13 -0.60 1.77
C LEU A 288 -5.46 -0.89 1.09
N VAL A 289 -6.52 -0.29 1.61
CA VAL A 289 -7.85 -0.38 1.02
C VAL A 289 -8.44 1.01 0.81
N SER A 290 -9.19 1.17 -0.26
CA SER A 290 -9.92 2.39 -0.57
C SER A 290 -11.39 2.07 -0.83
N ALA A 291 -12.27 2.96 -0.47
CA ALA A 291 -13.68 2.83 -0.79
C ALA A 291 -14.38 4.20 -0.83
N LYS A 292 -15.39 4.32 -1.68
CA LYS A 292 -16.26 5.52 -1.74
C LYS A 292 -17.30 5.56 -0.61
N LYS A 293 -17.44 4.47 0.16
CA LYS A 293 -18.39 4.33 1.27
C LYS A 293 -17.72 3.63 2.44
N ALA A 294 -17.80 4.20 3.62
CA ALA A 294 -17.22 3.64 4.84
C ALA A 294 -17.80 2.26 5.22
N SER A 295 -19.05 1.97 4.83
CA SER A 295 -19.63 0.64 5.04
C SER A 295 -18.84 -0.50 4.39
N ARG A 296 -18.16 -0.25 3.25
CA ARG A 296 -17.23 -1.22 2.66
C ARG A 296 -15.98 -1.39 3.50
N ILE A 297 -15.46 -0.32 4.08
CA ILE A 297 -14.32 -0.35 4.98
C ILE A 297 -14.67 -1.15 6.25
N ALA A 298 -15.84 -0.90 6.83
CA ALA A 298 -16.35 -1.67 7.97
C ALA A 298 -16.47 -3.17 7.65
N SER A 299 -16.97 -3.49 6.46
CA SER A 299 -17.02 -4.89 5.99
C SER A 299 -15.62 -5.49 5.85
N ASN A 300 -14.69 -4.77 5.22
CA ASN A 300 -13.31 -5.22 5.01
C ASN A 300 -12.57 -5.44 6.34
N ALA A 301 -12.85 -4.63 7.36
CA ALA A 301 -12.22 -4.75 8.67
C ALA A 301 -12.52 -6.08 9.36
N LYS A 302 -13.61 -6.77 9.02
CA LYS A 302 -13.92 -8.11 9.53
C LYS A 302 -12.89 -9.18 9.10
N ALA A 303 -12.10 -8.91 8.07
CA ALA A 303 -10.99 -9.78 7.67
C ALA A 303 -9.94 -9.97 8.79
N LEU A 304 -9.83 -9.02 9.72
CA LEU A 304 -8.94 -9.10 10.89
C LEU A 304 -9.26 -10.25 11.84
N ASP A 305 -10.47 -10.77 11.79
CA ASP A 305 -10.93 -11.85 12.68
C ASP A 305 -10.97 -13.21 11.96
N ILE A 306 -10.65 -13.24 10.65
CA ILE A 306 -10.60 -14.48 9.87
C ILE A 306 -9.20 -15.08 9.96
N VAL A 307 -9.14 -16.25 10.58
CA VAL A 307 -7.92 -17.05 10.62
C VAL A 307 -7.94 -18.03 9.46
N LEU A 308 -6.87 -18.02 8.68
CA LEU A 308 -6.60 -18.98 7.62
C LEU A 308 -5.51 -19.95 8.06
N ALA A 309 -5.74 -21.24 7.92
CA ALA A 309 -4.70 -22.24 8.09
C ALA A 309 -3.63 -22.09 7.00
N LYS A 310 -2.41 -22.54 7.26
CA LYS A 310 -1.32 -22.48 6.29
C LYS A 310 -1.71 -23.14 4.96
N GLU A 311 -2.40 -24.25 5.04
CA GLU A 311 -2.92 -24.99 3.89
C GLU A 311 -3.92 -24.17 3.07
N GLU A 312 -4.80 -23.40 3.73
CA GLU A 312 -5.75 -22.49 3.06
C GLU A 312 -5.02 -21.32 2.39
N VAL A 313 -4.00 -20.74 3.04
CA VAL A 313 -3.16 -19.67 2.46
C VAL A 313 -2.45 -20.17 1.21
N GLU A 314 -1.84 -21.35 1.25
CA GLU A 314 -1.14 -21.95 0.11
C GLU A 314 -2.09 -22.35 -1.02
N TRP A 315 -3.26 -22.88 -0.67
CA TRP A 315 -4.28 -23.28 -1.63
C TRP A 315 -4.88 -22.06 -2.36
N LEU A 316 -5.21 -21.00 -1.65
CA LEU A 316 -5.70 -19.76 -2.27
C LEU A 316 -4.69 -19.18 -3.29
N ASP A 317 -3.39 -19.27 -3.01
CA ASP A 317 -2.32 -18.78 -3.87
C ASP A 317 -1.86 -19.78 -4.95
N LEU A 318 -2.61 -20.84 -5.19
CA LEU A 318 -2.33 -21.91 -6.17
C LEU A 318 -1.03 -22.68 -5.93
N ARG A 319 -0.45 -22.61 -4.72
CA ARG A 319 0.74 -23.37 -4.33
C ARG A 319 0.42 -24.82 -3.91
N ARG A 320 -0.85 -25.14 -3.80
CA ARG A 320 -1.40 -26.48 -3.50
C ARG A 320 -2.68 -26.71 -4.27
N ASP A 321 -2.90 -27.95 -4.71
CA ASP A 321 -4.14 -28.35 -5.38
C ASP A 321 -5.28 -28.63 -4.41
N ARG A 322 -4.95 -29.02 -3.17
CA ARG A 322 -5.91 -29.38 -2.11
C ARG A 322 -5.52 -28.74 -0.78
N ARG A 323 -6.52 -28.50 0.05
CA ARG A 323 -6.40 -28.05 1.47
C ARG A 323 -6.17 -29.22 2.39
#